data_83dd133e77154ff3e28be0d041f98dad
#
_entry.id   83dd133e77154ff3e28be0d041f98dad
#
_cell.length_a   1.000
_cell.length_b   1.000
_cell.length_c   1.000
_cell.angle_alpha   90.00
_cell.angle_beta   90.00
_cell.angle_gamma   90.00
#
_symmetry.space_group_name_H-M   'P 1'
#
loop_
_entity.id
_entity.type
_entity.pdbx_description
1 polymer ?
#
loop_
_entity_poly.entity_id
_entity_poly.type
_entity_poly.pdbx_seq_one_letter_code
_entity_poly.pdbx_strand_id
1 'polypeptide(L)'
;HGNFHRYREVSAAIMAILRDETPHVQQVSIDEAFMDVTPTAVNTEHPVLVAQRIQERVAALGVTCSIGVGTSKSVAKIASNRDKPRGLTVVFPGTEAAFLEKLPVRTLSGVGAAAERTLLSHGVRTLGAMGRADGALLRKIFGKNGEMMRDRALGRDRSEVAEDDEVKSVSNEVTYAHDLETREDIEAALSTISAKVGRRLRRKGLKGRTVAVKMRYDNRTTRSA
;
A
#
# COMPACT_ATOMS: atom_id res chain seq x y z
N HIS A 1 -22.06 2.68 -10.86
CA HIS A 1 -20.74 2.24 -11.30
C HIS A 1 -19.77 3.42 -11.20
N GLY A 2 -18.64 3.26 -10.47
CA GLY A 2 -17.62 4.31 -10.38
C GLY A 2 -16.96 4.55 -11.74
N ASN A 3 -16.69 5.82 -12.06
CA ASN A 3 -16.00 6.18 -13.31
C ASN A 3 -14.48 6.03 -13.12
N PHE A 4 -13.96 4.81 -13.35
CA PHE A 4 -12.55 4.49 -13.16
C PHE A 4 -11.62 5.29 -14.12
N HIS A 5 -12.12 5.72 -15.25
CA HIS A 5 -11.38 6.61 -16.17
C HIS A 5 -11.12 7.96 -15.49
N ARG A 6 -12.17 8.55 -14.91
CA ARG A 6 -12.07 9.82 -14.18
C ARG A 6 -11.12 9.73 -12.96
N TYR A 7 -11.17 8.61 -12.25
CA TYR A 7 -10.24 8.39 -11.12
C TYR A 7 -8.78 8.36 -11.57
N ARG A 8 -8.49 7.74 -12.71
CA ARG A 8 -7.14 7.74 -13.30
C ARG A 8 -6.68 9.12 -13.74
N GLU A 9 -7.54 9.92 -14.33
CA GLU A 9 -7.21 11.31 -14.74
C GLU A 9 -6.83 12.16 -13.54
N VAL A 10 -7.66 12.12 -12.47
CA VAL A 10 -7.39 12.86 -11.25
C VAL A 10 -6.12 12.34 -10.57
N SER A 11 -5.93 11.04 -10.50
CA SER A 11 -4.70 10.43 -9.97
C SER A 11 -3.47 10.90 -10.74
N ALA A 12 -3.51 10.91 -12.07
CA ALA A 12 -2.40 11.37 -12.90
C ALA A 12 -2.08 12.86 -12.65
N ALA A 13 -3.10 13.70 -12.48
CA ALA A 13 -2.92 15.11 -12.15
C ALA A 13 -2.26 15.28 -10.76
N ILE A 14 -2.68 14.49 -9.77
CA ILE A 14 -2.06 14.50 -8.42
C ILE A 14 -0.61 14.03 -8.51
N MET A 15 -0.33 12.93 -9.23
CA MET A 15 1.05 12.44 -9.38
C MET A 15 1.95 13.46 -10.09
N ALA A 16 1.42 14.25 -11.01
CA ALA A 16 2.15 15.37 -11.63
C ALA A 16 2.50 16.44 -10.58
N ILE A 17 1.54 16.82 -9.72
CA ILE A 17 1.78 17.75 -8.61
C ILE A 17 2.93 17.25 -7.71
N LEU A 18 2.94 15.96 -7.37
CA LEU A 18 3.98 15.39 -6.52
C LEU A 18 5.36 15.41 -7.22
N ARG A 19 5.41 15.09 -8.51
CA ARG A 19 6.65 15.10 -9.29
C ARG A 19 7.22 16.50 -9.54
N ASP A 20 6.40 17.53 -9.49
CA ASP A 20 6.86 18.93 -9.53
C ASP A 20 7.67 19.30 -8.27
N GLU A 21 7.36 18.66 -7.12
CA GLU A 21 8.02 18.95 -5.85
C GLU A 21 9.34 18.17 -5.67
N THR A 22 9.39 16.92 -6.15
CA THR A 22 10.56 16.06 -6.07
C THR A 22 10.56 14.99 -7.18
N PRO A 23 11.73 14.62 -7.73
CA PRO A 23 11.80 13.48 -8.65
C PRO A 23 11.60 12.12 -7.95
N HIS A 24 11.72 12.06 -6.61
CA HIS A 24 11.63 10.83 -5.84
C HIS A 24 10.18 10.59 -5.39
N VAL A 25 9.35 10.10 -6.30
CA VAL A 25 7.94 9.76 -6.03
C VAL A 25 7.71 8.29 -6.31
N GLN A 26 7.18 7.57 -5.34
CA GLN A 26 6.76 6.18 -5.46
C GLN A 26 5.23 6.09 -5.44
N GLN A 27 4.62 5.88 -6.58
CA GLN A 27 3.18 5.61 -6.64
C GLN A 27 2.89 4.17 -6.23
N VAL A 28 2.14 3.99 -5.14
CA VAL A 28 1.79 2.67 -4.59
C VAL A 28 0.45 2.16 -5.15
N SER A 29 -0.50 3.09 -5.35
CA SER A 29 -1.82 2.79 -5.89
C SER A 29 -2.36 3.98 -6.69
N ILE A 30 -3.63 3.94 -7.10
CA ILE A 30 -4.31 5.04 -7.77
C ILE A 30 -4.48 6.27 -6.86
N ASP A 31 -4.46 6.07 -5.54
CA ASP A 31 -4.78 7.09 -4.51
C ASP A 31 -3.69 7.24 -3.44
N GLU A 32 -2.59 6.52 -3.56
CA GLU A 32 -1.50 6.55 -2.59
C GLU A 32 -0.12 6.66 -3.25
N ALA A 33 0.70 7.53 -2.71
CA ALA A 33 2.11 7.67 -3.08
C ALA A 33 2.98 8.01 -1.87
N PHE A 34 4.24 7.64 -1.94
CA PHE A 34 5.30 8.18 -1.11
C PHE A 34 6.16 9.14 -1.93
N MET A 35 6.75 10.11 -1.26
CA MET A 35 7.73 11.00 -1.85
C MET A 35 8.84 11.29 -0.84
N ASP A 36 10.05 11.43 -1.34
CA ASP A 36 11.18 11.88 -0.54
C ASP A 36 11.39 13.38 -0.75
N VAL A 37 11.20 14.13 0.31
CA VAL A 37 11.38 15.59 0.38
C VAL A 37 12.44 15.95 1.42
N THR A 38 13.37 15.03 1.67
CA THR A 38 14.48 15.28 2.59
C THR A 38 15.27 16.52 2.13
N PRO A 39 15.46 17.50 2.99
CA PRO A 39 16.25 18.69 2.65
C PRO A 39 17.67 18.32 2.23
N THR A 40 18.17 18.97 1.19
CA THR A 40 19.51 18.80 0.66
C THR A 40 20.27 20.12 0.69
N ALA A 41 21.54 20.10 0.36
CA ALA A 41 22.33 21.32 0.25
C ALA A 41 21.80 22.31 -0.82
N VAL A 42 21.04 21.81 -1.80
CA VAL A 42 20.47 22.61 -2.90
C VAL A 42 19.02 23.01 -2.62
N ASN A 43 18.25 22.12 -1.99
CA ASN A 43 16.88 22.38 -1.58
C ASN A 43 16.76 22.22 -0.07
N THR A 44 16.71 23.35 0.65
CA THR A 44 16.63 23.41 2.12
C THR A 44 15.21 23.59 2.61
N GLU A 45 14.20 23.52 1.74
CA GLU A 45 12.80 23.77 2.12
C GLU A 45 12.32 22.74 3.14
N HIS A 46 11.60 23.22 4.13
CA HIS A 46 11.07 22.37 5.20
C HIS A 46 9.96 21.45 4.67
N PRO A 47 9.98 20.13 4.91
CA PRO A 47 9.00 19.16 4.40
C PRO A 47 7.54 19.50 4.68
N VAL A 48 7.25 20.20 5.77
CA VAL A 48 5.89 20.64 6.13
C VAL A 48 5.35 21.67 5.15
N LEU A 49 6.19 22.60 4.68
CA LEU A 49 5.79 23.61 3.69
C LEU A 49 5.47 22.96 2.34
N VAL A 50 6.28 21.99 1.93
CA VAL A 50 6.01 21.17 0.72
C VAL A 50 4.67 20.46 0.87
N ALA A 51 4.41 19.82 2.02
CA ALA A 51 3.16 19.11 2.28
C ALA A 51 1.93 20.04 2.25
N GLN A 52 2.03 21.23 2.82
CA GLN A 52 0.94 22.25 2.80
C GLN A 52 0.64 22.67 1.35
N ARG A 53 1.67 23.01 0.59
CA ARG A 53 1.53 23.40 -0.83
C ARG A 53 0.89 22.30 -1.66
N ILE A 54 1.24 21.04 -1.41
CA ILE A 54 0.62 19.88 -2.08
C ILE A 54 -0.87 19.80 -1.72
N GLN A 55 -1.25 19.95 -0.44
CA GLN A 55 -2.66 19.92 -0.04
C GLN A 55 -3.47 21.02 -0.73
N GLU A 56 -2.92 22.22 -0.85
CA GLU A 56 -3.57 23.35 -1.54
C GLU A 56 -3.75 23.05 -3.03
N ARG A 57 -2.70 22.58 -3.70
CA ARG A 57 -2.75 22.22 -5.13
C ARG A 57 -3.73 21.08 -5.41
N VAL A 58 -3.77 20.05 -4.56
CA VAL A 58 -4.71 18.94 -4.68
C VAL A 58 -6.14 19.41 -4.43
N ALA A 59 -6.36 20.30 -3.46
CA ALA A 59 -7.67 20.87 -3.18
C ALA A 59 -8.21 21.69 -4.38
N ALA A 60 -7.34 22.36 -5.12
CA ALA A 60 -7.71 23.07 -6.36
C ALA A 60 -8.24 22.15 -7.46
N LEU A 61 -7.93 20.84 -7.42
CA LEU A 61 -8.51 19.84 -8.31
C LEU A 61 -9.91 19.36 -7.88
N GLY A 62 -10.46 19.89 -6.78
CA GLY A 62 -11.76 19.51 -6.23
C GLY A 62 -11.74 18.20 -5.42
N VAL A 63 -10.58 17.72 -5.01
CA VAL A 63 -10.40 16.52 -4.18
C VAL A 63 -9.57 16.84 -2.94
N THR A 64 -9.53 15.92 -1.98
CA THR A 64 -8.79 16.10 -0.73
C THR A 64 -7.74 15.04 -0.56
N CYS A 65 -6.62 15.39 0.06
CA CYS A 65 -5.62 14.43 0.51
C CYS A 65 -5.29 14.61 1.98
N SER A 66 -4.84 13.53 2.63
CA SER A 66 -4.24 13.54 3.95
C SER A 66 -2.77 13.16 3.83
N ILE A 67 -1.90 13.93 4.44
CA ILE A 67 -0.45 13.78 4.33
C ILE A 67 0.14 13.46 5.69
N GLY A 68 1.01 12.46 5.73
CA GLY A 68 1.87 12.18 6.86
C GLY A 68 3.31 12.53 6.52
N VAL A 69 3.94 13.35 7.35
CA VAL A 69 5.36 13.67 7.26
C VAL A 69 6.10 12.92 8.35
N GLY A 70 7.16 12.20 7.99
CA GLY A 70 7.96 11.43 8.94
C GLY A 70 9.26 10.94 8.33
N THR A 71 10.12 10.40 9.15
CA THR A 71 11.48 9.98 8.78
C THR A 71 11.53 8.67 8.01
N SER A 72 10.39 7.99 7.84
CA SER A 72 10.30 6.73 7.11
C SER A 72 8.92 6.51 6.49
N LYS A 73 8.85 5.65 5.47
CA LYS A 73 7.57 5.30 4.82
C LYS A 73 6.54 4.75 5.79
N SER A 74 6.95 3.89 6.72
CA SER A 74 6.03 3.32 7.72
C SER A 74 5.45 4.38 8.65
N VAL A 75 6.28 5.30 9.13
CA VAL A 75 5.84 6.41 10.00
C VAL A 75 4.92 7.35 9.21
N ALA A 76 5.33 7.79 8.02
CA ALA A 76 4.54 8.68 7.17
C ALA A 76 3.16 8.09 6.83
N LYS A 77 3.10 6.78 6.51
CA LYS A 77 1.84 6.09 6.22
C LYS A 77 0.90 6.05 7.42
N ILE A 78 1.42 5.76 8.60
CA ILE A 78 0.63 5.76 9.83
C ILE A 78 0.15 7.18 10.15
N ALA A 79 1.03 8.17 10.03
CA ALA A 79 0.71 9.58 10.26
C ALA A 79 -0.39 10.08 9.31
N SER A 80 -0.32 9.73 8.01
CA SER A 80 -1.34 10.15 7.01
C SER A 80 -2.75 9.63 7.31
N ASN A 81 -2.87 8.55 8.09
CA ASN A 81 -4.16 7.98 8.46
C ASN A 81 -4.76 8.57 9.75
N ARG A 82 -3.97 9.33 10.53
CA ARG A 82 -4.37 9.77 11.86
C ARG A 82 -5.49 10.79 11.85
N ASP A 83 -5.36 11.79 11.00
CA ASP A 83 -6.25 12.97 11.01
C ASP A 83 -7.03 13.08 9.68
N LYS A 84 -7.53 11.95 9.16
CA LYS A 84 -8.39 11.93 7.97
C LYS A 84 -9.77 12.51 8.28
N PRO A 85 -10.41 13.22 7.34
CA PRO A 85 -9.89 13.70 6.05
C PRO A 85 -9.09 15.01 6.16
N ARG A 86 -8.30 15.34 5.15
CA ARG A 86 -7.54 16.61 5.02
C ARG A 86 -6.48 16.83 6.11
N GLY A 87 -6.08 15.78 6.83
CA GLY A 87 -5.09 15.90 7.89
C GLY A 87 -3.68 16.12 7.33
N LEU A 88 -2.89 16.87 8.11
CA LEU A 88 -1.45 16.97 7.97
C LEU A 88 -0.83 16.61 9.32
N THR A 89 -0.34 15.39 9.44
CA THR A 89 0.26 14.90 10.67
C THR A 89 1.77 14.80 10.50
N VAL A 90 2.51 15.49 11.37
CA VAL A 90 3.98 15.55 11.33
C VAL A 90 4.56 14.79 12.51
N VAL A 91 5.47 13.86 12.21
CA VAL A 91 6.26 13.13 13.21
C VAL A 91 7.71 13.54 13.07
N PHE A 92 8.19 14.31 14.03
CA PHE A 92 9.54 14.85 14.00
C PHE A 92 10.61 13.78 14.26
N PRO A 93 11.83 13.95 13.71
CA PRO A 93 12.94 13.06 13.99
C PRO A 93 13.18 12.87 15.50
N GLY A 94 13.33 11.61 15.91
CA GLY A 94 13.52 11.24 17.32
C GLY A 94 12.22 11.05 18.13
N THR A 95 11.05 11.36 17.55
CA THR A 95 9.75 11.18 18.22
C THR A 95 8.95 9.98 17.71
N GLU A 96 9.48 9.23 16.75
CA GLU A 96 8.80 8.13 16.05
C GLU A 96 8.32 7.05 17.03
N ALA A 97 9.21 6.62 17.93
CA ALA A 97 8.89 5.58 18.90
C ALA A 97 7.77 6.02 19.87
N ALA A 98 7.80 7.27 20.32
CA ALA A 98 6.76 7.84 21.19
C ALA A 98 5.42 7.94 20.45
N PHE A 99 5.44 8.38 19.18
CA PHE A 99 4.26 8.44 18.32
C PHE A 99 3.61 7.06 18.14
N LEU A 100 4.42 6.03 17.92
CA LEU A 100 3.96 4.66 17.63
C LEU A 100 3.57 3.87 18.88
N GLU A 101 4.13 4.17 20.04
CA GLU A 101 4.09 3.37 21.27
C GLU A 101 2.71 2.82 21.61
N LYS A 102 1.68 3.67 21.57
CA LYS A 102 0.32 3.33 22.00
C LYS A 102 -0.61 2.92 20.85
N LEU A 103 -0.13 2.98 19.59
CA LEU A 103 -0.96 2.66 18.43
C LEU A 103 -1.21 1.15 18.34
N PRO A 104 -2.42 0.70 17.95
CA PRO A 104 -2.72 -0.70 17.75
C PRO A 104 -1.81 -1.34 16.71
N VAL A 105 -1.44 -2.61 16.87
CA VAL A 105 -0.60 -3.34 15.91
C VAL A 105 -1.16 -3.32 14.48
N ARG A 106 -2.48 -3.26 14.36
CA ARG A 106 -3.19 -3.22 13.07
C ARG A 106 -2.89 -1.98 12.22
N THR A 107 -2.42 -0.90 12.81
CA THR A 107 -2.06 0.32 12.09
C THR A 107 -0.82 0.17 11.22
N LEU A 108 0.03 -0.83 11.52
CA LEU A 108 1.23 -1.10 10.73
C LEU A 108 0.88 -1.88 9.45
N SER A 109 1.28 -1.35 8.30
CA SER A 109 1.15 -2.04 7.02
C SER A 109 1.85 -3.39 7.06
N GLY A 110 1.16 -4.45 6.62
CA GLY A 110 1.63 -5.83 6.70
C GLY A 110 1.08 -6.61 7.91
N VAL A 111 0.43 -5.95 8.89
CA VAL A 111 -0.31 -6.63 9.96
C VAL A 111 -1.74 -6.85 9.50
N GLY A 112 -2.01 -7.99 8.88
CA GLY A 112 -3.35 -8.42 8.49
C GLY A 112 -4.16 -8.97 9.67
N ALA A 113 -5.46 -9.25 9.48
CA ALA A 113 -6.35 -9.74 10.54
C ALA A 113 -5.85 -11.04 11.21
N ALA A 114 -5.20 -11.95 10.46
CA ALA A 114 -4.65 -13.18 11.02
C ALA A 114 -3.44 -12.90 11.93
N ALA A 115 -2.51 -12.05 11.48
CA ALA A 115 -1.34 -11.65 12.27
C ALA A 115 -1.77 -10.89 13.53
N GLU A 116 -2.72 -9.97 13.42
CA GLU A 116 -3.29 -9.24 14.55
C GLU A 116 -3.87 -10.20 15.59
N ARG A 117 -4.73 -11.15 15.22
CA ARG A 117 -5.29 -12.13 16.16
C ARG A 117 -4.19 -12.90 16.91
N THR A 118 -3.14 -13.32 16.19
CA THR A 118 -2.03 -14.05 16.81
C THR A 118 -1.22 -13.16 17.75
N LEU A 119 -0.95 -11.91 17.38
CA LEU A 119 -0.28 -10.95 18.26
C LEU A 119 -1.09 -10.71 19.54
N LEU A 120 -2.40 -10.46 19.41
CA LEU A 120 -3.30 -10.22 20.53
C LEU A 120 -3.37 -11.43 21.49
N SER A 121 -3.39 -12.66 20.97
CA SER A 121 -3.39 -13.88 21.81
C SER A 121 -2.10 -14.06 22.60
N HIS A 122 -1.01 -13.41 22.19
CA HIS A 122 0.26 -13.38 22.93
C HIS A 122 0.45 -12.08 23.73
N GLY A 123 -0.61 -11.30 23.95
CA GLY A 123 -0.57 -10.06 24.72
C GLY A 123 0.03 -8.84 23.99
N VAL A 124 0.41 -8.98 22.73
CA VAL A 124 1.01 -7.90 21.93
C VAL A 124 -0.10 -7.07 21.26
N ARG A 125 -0.46 -5.96 21.86
CA ARG A 125 -1.60 -5.11 21.44
C ARG A 125 -1.18 -3.85 20.69
N THR A 126 -0.02 -3.28 21.02
CA THR A 126 0.45 -2.02 20.50
C THR A 126 1.74 -2.17 19.72
N LEU A 127 2.07 -1.16 18.89
CA LEU A 127 3.32 -1.14 18.15
C LEU A 127 4.53 -1.10 19.08
N GLY A 128 4.47 -0.35 20.18
CA GLY A 128 5.54 -0.38 21.19
C GLY A 128 5.72 -1.78 21.81
N ALA A 129 4.62 -2.47 22.15
CA ALA A 129 4.68 -3.85 22.62
C ALA A 129 5.24 -4.79 21.54
N MET A 130 4.89 -4.60 20.27
CA MET A 130 5.41 -5.38 19.14
C MET A 130 6.92 -5.14 18.94
N GLY A 131 7.39 -3.91 19.11
CA GLY A 131 8.80 -3.57 19.05
C GLY A 131 9.65 -4.27 20.14
N ARG A 132 9.05 -4.57 21.27
CA ARG A 132 9.67 -5.29 22.40
C ARG A 132 9.38 -6.79 22.43
N ALA A 133 8.55 -7.28 21.49
CA ALA A 133 8.16 -8.69 21.47
C ALA A 133 9.33 -9.63 21.14
N ASP A 134 9.20 -10.89 21.55
CA ASP A 134 10.18 -11.93 21.23
C ASP A 134 10.31 -12.10 19.71
N GLY A 135 11.56 -12.12 19.24
CA GLY A 135 11.89 -12.31 17.84
C GLY A 135 11.43 -13.67 17.29
N ALA A 136 11.37 -14.72 18.11
CA ALA A 136 10.85 -16.02 17.70
C ALA A 136 9.35 -15.96 17.41
N LEU A 137 8.58 -15.24 18.22
CA LEU A 137 7.16 -14.99 17.97
C LEU A 137 6.96 -14.24 16.65
N LEU A 138 7.71 -13.17 16.42
CA LEU A 138 7.57 -12.36 15.21
C LEU A 138 7.99 -13.15 13.95
N ARG A 139 9.03 -13.98 14.04
CA ARG A 139 9.39 -14.89 12.95
C ARG A 139 8.32 -15.95 12.67
N LYS A 140 7.65 -16.47 13.69
CA LYS A 140 6.52 -17.39 13.55
C LYS A 140 5.35 -16.75 12.80
N ILE A 141 5.07 -15.45 13.04
CA ILE A 141 3.93 -14.72 12.45
C ILE A 141 4.26 -14.21 11.05
N PHE A 142 5.44 -13.62 10.85
CA PHE A 142 5.82 -12.88 9.63
C PHE A 142 6.91 -13.57 8.80
N GLY A 143 7.34 -14.76 9.19
CA GLY A 143 8.41 -15.49 8.51
C GLY A 143 9.73 -14.69 8.55
N LYS A 144 10.42 -14.65 7.42
CA LYS A 144 11.68 -13.91 7.25
C LYS A 144 11.55 -12.39 7.49
N ASN A 145 10.33 -11.87 7.45
CA ASN A 145 10.06 -10.44 7.64
C ASN A 145 9.88 -10.05 9.13
N GLY A 146 9.98 -11.00 10.07
CA GLY A 146 9.72 -10.74 11.49
C GLY A 146 10.55 -9.63 12.10
N GLU A 147 11.84 -9.59 11.79
CA GLU A 147 12.76 -8.54 12.27
C GLU A 147 12.44 -7.17 11.65
N MET A 148 12.24 -7.12 10.33
CA MET A 148 11.82 -5.92 9.64
C MET A 148 10.50 -5.36 10.21
N MET A 149 9.53 -6.21 10.52
CA MET A 149 8.26 -5.79 11.11
C MET A 149 8.44 -5.24 12.52
N ARG A 150 9.37 -5.80 13.30
CA ARG A 150 9.76 -5.26 14.61
C ARG A 150 10.37 -3.87 14.50
N ASP A 151 11.31 -3.69 13.56
CA ASP A 151 11.95 -2.40 13.34
C ASP A 151 10.95 -1.34 12.89
N ARG A 152 10.05 -1.69 11.98
CA ARG A 152 8.96 -0.78 11.55
C ARG A 152 8.03 -0.38 12.70
N ALA A 153 7.75 -1.30 13.63
CA ALA A 153 6.96 -0.99 14.82
C ALA A 153 7.65 0.00 15.77
N LEU A 154 8.97 0.12 15.69
CA LEU A 154 9.81 1.10 16.39
C LEU A 154 10.09 2.37 15.57
N GLY A 155 9.50 2.51 14.38
CA GLY A 155 9.75 3.64 13.48
C GLY A 155 11.01 3.51 12.61
N ARG A 156 11.70 2.37 12.68
CA ARG A 156 12.93 2.11 11.95
C ARG A 156 12.63 1.40 10.63
N ASP A 157 12.30 2.15 9.60
CA ASP A 157 12.06 1.60 8.26
C ASP A 157 13.06 2.20 7.28
N ARG A 158 13.95 1.37 6.76
CA ARG A 158 15.01 1.77 5.82
C ARG A 158 14.61 1.65 4.36
N SER A 159 13.33 1.38 4.08
CA SER A 159 12.87 1.26 2.71
C SER A 159 12.88 2.61 2.00
N GLU A 160 13.61 2.68 0.90
CA GLU A 160 13.73 3.88 0.08
C GLU A 160 12.43 4.18 -0.69
N VAL A 161 12.26 5.45 -1.05
CA VAL A 161 11.24 5.88 -2.01
C VAL A 161 11.82 5.65 -3.40
N ALA A 162 11.39 4.56 -4.04
CA ALA A 162 11.85 4.19 -5.38
C ALA A 162 10.64 3.76 -6.22
N GLU A 163 10.62 4.10 -7.49
CA GLU A 163 9.67 3.54 -8.43
C GLU A 163 9.99 2.05 -8.64
N ASP A 164 9.03 1.16 -8.34
CA ASP A 164 9.15 -0.28 -8.62
C ASP A 164 8.46 -0.54 -9.95
N ASP A 165 9.21 -0.50 -11.03
CA ASP A 165 8.73 -0.70 -12.39
C ASP A 165 8.57 -2.18 -12.76
N GLU A 166 8.98 -3.11 -11.90
CA GLU A 166 8.93 -4.52 -12.20
C GLU A 166 7.51 -5.09 -12.06
N VAL A 167 6.94 -5.52 -13.18
CA VAL A 167 5.64 -6.18 -13.21
C VAL A 167 5.77 -7.62 -12.73
N LYS A 168 5.41 -7.90 -11.50
CA LYS A 168 5.50 -9.23 -10.87
C LYS A 168 4.41 -10.20 -11.33
N SER A 169 3.22 -9.69 -11.68
CA SER A 169 2.12 -10.52 -12.16
C SER A 169 1.19 -9.75 -13.11
N VAL A 170 0.55 -10.48 -14.01
CA VAL A 170 -0.54 -9.96 -14.86
C VAL A 170 -1.74 -10.87 -14.66
N SER A 171 -2.84 -10.31 -14.18
CA SER A 171 -4.05 -11.07 -13.88
C SER A 171 -5.31 -10.40 -14.46
N ASN A 172 -6.38 -11.18 -14.58
CA ASN A 172 -7.73 -10.69 -14.79
C ASN A 172 -8.68 -11.49 -13.93
N GLU A 173 -9.60 -10.82 -13.27
CA GLU A 173 -10.64 -11.44 -12.45
C GLU A 173 -12.01 -10.91 -12.90
N VAL A 174 -13.03 -11.76 -12.92
CA VAL A 174 -14.41 -11.42 -13.23
C VAL A 174 -15.30 -12.02 -12.17
N THR A 175 -16.23 -11.23 -11.65
CA THR A 175 -17.35 -11.71 -10.82
C THR A 175 -18.61 -11.67 -11.69
N TYR A 176 -19.26 -12.80 -11.85
CA TYR A 176 -20.46 -12.92 -12.63
C TYR A 176 -21.69 -12.56 -11.78
N ALA A 177 -22.76 -12.09 -12.41
CA ALA A 177 -24.01 -11.75 -11.73
C ALA A 177 -24.73 -13.02 -11.21
N HIS A 178 -24.55 -14.13 -11.91
CA HIS A 178 -25.02 -15.46 -11.54
C HIS A 178 -23.86 -16.44 -11.56
N ASP A 179 -23.93 -17.48 -10.76
CA ASP A 179 -22.91 -18.50 -10.72
C ASP A 179 -22.83 -19.26 -12.06
N LEU A 180 -21.64 -19.70 -12.41
CA LEU A 180 -21.41 -20.54 -13.59
C LEU A 180 -21.65 -21.99 -13.15
N GLU A 181 -22.69 -22.63 -13.70
CA GLU A 181 -23.13 -23.95 -13.25
C GLU A 181 -22.64 -25.08 -14.16
N THR A 182 -22.43 -24.78 -15.45
CA THR A 182 -22.02 -25.80 -16.41
C THR A 182 -20.51 -25.77 -16.68
N ARG A 183 -19.98 -26.90 -17.10
CA ARG A 183 -18.59 -27.02 -17.53
C ARG A 183 -18.31 -26.10 -18.73
N GLU A 184 -19.23 -26.03 -19.67
CA GLU A 184 -19.15 -25.22 -20.88
C GLU A 184 -19.03 -23.73 -20.53
N ASP A 185 -19.81 -23.22 -19.57
CA ASP A 185 -19.76 -21.85 -19.11
C ASP A 185 -18.42 -21.52 -18.44
N ILE A 186 -17.92 -22.46 -17.62
CA ILE A 186 -16.62 -22.29 -16.94
C ILE A 186 -15.48 -22.28 -17.97
N GLU A 187 -15.48 -23.18 -18.96
CA GLU A 187 -14.47 -23.23 -20.02
C GLU A 187 -14.50 -21.96 -20.89
N ALA A 188 -15.69 -21.47 -21.24
CA ALA A 188 -15.87 -20.23 -21.99
C ALA A 188 -15.35 -19.01 -21.19
N ALA A 189 -15.65 -18.95 -19.90
CA ALA A 189 -15.16 -17.93 -18.99
C ALA A 189 -13.63 -17.94 -18.88
N LEU A 190 -13.02 -19.11 -18.69
CA LEU A 190 -11.56 -19.28 -18.62
C LEU A 190 -10.89 -18.87 -19.93
N SER A 191 -11.44 -19.27 -21.07
CA SER A 191 -10.96 -18.86 -22.40
C SER A 191 -10.96 -17.35 -22.55
N THR A 192 -12.07 -16.70 -22.19
CA THR A 192 -12.22 -15.24 -22.27
C THR A 192 -11.20 -14.52 -21.37
N ILE A 193 -11.04 -14.98 -20.12
CA ILE A 193 -10.11 -14.39 -19.15
C ILE A 193 -8.67 -14.59 -19.61
N SER A 194 -8.33 -15.78 -20.09
CA SER A 194 -6.99 -16.12 -20.61
C SER A 194 -6.63 -15.24 -21.80
N ALA A 195 -7.56 -15.04 -22.73
CA ALA A 195 -7.36 -14.15 -23.88
C ALA A 195 -7.07 -12.71 -23.45
N LYS A 196 -7.77 -12.20 -22.41
CA LYS A 196 -7.53 -10.87 -21.85
C LYS A 196 -6.15 -10.74 -21.19
N VAL A 197 -5.70 -11.76 -20.43
CA VAL A 197 -4.36 -11.81 -19.84
C VAL A 197 -3.30 -11.86 -20.93
N GLY A 198 -3.46 -12.75 -21.93
CA GLY A 198 -2.53 -12.84 -23.05
C GLY A 198 -2.39 -11.54 -23.85
N ARG A 199 -3.50 -10.81 -24.06
CA ARG A 199 -3.48 -9.49 -24.70
C ARG A 199 -2.70 -8.47 -23.87
N ARG A 200 -2.87 -8.47 -22.54
CA ARG A 200 -2.12 -7.57 -21.64
C ARG A 200 -0.62 -7.87 -21.64
N LEU A 201 -0.25 -9.15 -21.61
CA LEU A 201 1.15 -9.58 -21.68
C LEU A 201 1.80 -9.12 -22.98
N ARG A 202 1.18 -9.40 -24.13
CA ARG A 202 1.69 -8.99 -25.46
C ARG A 202 1.83 -7.47 -25.58
N ARG A 203 0.83 -6.72 -25.12
CA ARG A 203 0.88 -5.25 -25.17
C ARG A 203 2.03 -4.65 -24.34
N LYS A 204 2.44 -5.35 -23.28
CA LYS A 204 3.55 -4.92 -22.39
C LYS A 204 4.88 -5.59 -22.74
N GLY A 205 4.97 -6.44 -23.77
CA GLY A 205 6.18 -7.19 -24.10
C GLY A 205 6.58 -8.21 -23.02
N LEU A 206 5.65 -8.64 -22.16
CA LEU A 206 5.93 -9.51 -21.01
C LEU A 206 5.67 -10.98 -21.34
N LYS A 207 6.42 -11.85 -20.65
CA LYS A 207 6.22 -13.31 -20.66
C LYS A 207 6.02 -13.81 -19.23
N GLY A 208 5.10 -14.78 -19.04
CA GLY A 208 4.87 -15.45 -17.76
C GLY A 208 5.50 -16.85 -17.74
N ARG A 209 5.99 -17.28 -16.59
CA ARG A 209 6.48 -18.67 -16.37
C ARG A 209 5.45 -19.52 -15.64
N THR A 210 4.63 -18.91 -14.80
CA THR A 210 3.62 -19.58 -13.99
C THR A 210 2.25 -19.10 -14.40
N VAL A 211 1.32 -20.02 -14.57
CA VAL A 211 -0.10 -19.75 -14.78
C VAL A 211 -0.84 -20.24 -13.53
N ALA A 212 -1.69 -19.40 -12.97
CA ALA A 212 -2.53 -19.76 -11.85
C ALA A 212 -3.99 -19.43 -12.17
N VAL A 213 -4.89 -20.30 -11.77
CA VAL A 213 -6.33 -20.12 -11.84
C VAL A 213 -6.87 -19.99 -10.44
N LYS A 214 -7.67 -18.93 -10.19
CA LYS A 214 -8.37 -18.71 -8.93
C LYS A 214 -9.87 -18.79 -9.18
N MET A 215 -10.54 -19.69 -8.47
CA MET A 215 -11.98 -19.84 -8.51
C MET A 215 -12.59 -19.55 -7.14
N ARG A 216 -13.70 -18.83 -7.13
CA ARG A 216 -14.49 -18.59 -5.92
C ARG A 216 -15.87 -19.22 -6.11
N TYR A 217 -16.24 -20.04 -5.17
CA TYR A 217 -17.55 -20.68 -5.13
C TYR A 217 -18.59 -19.76 -4.44
N ASP A 218 -19.85 -20.08 -4.58
CA ASP A 218 -21.00 -19.40 -3.94
C ASP A 218 -20.85 -19.26 -2.42
N ASN A 219 -20.33 -20.31 -1.77
CA ASN A 219 -20.03 -20.35 -0.33
C ASN A 219 -18.81 -19.50 0.07
N ARG A 220 -18.29 -18.65 -0.83
CA ARG A 220 -17.09 -17.81 -0.69
C ARG A 220 -15.78 -18.56 -0.47
N THR A 221 -15.77 -19.88 -0.64
CA THR A 221 -14.52 -20.66 -0.62
C THR A 221 -13.72 -20.34 -1.88
N THR A 222 -12.44 -20.00 -1.71
CA THR A 222 -11.53 -19.74 -2.83
C THR A 222 -10.56 -20.91 -2.96
N ARG A 223 -10.38 -21.42 -4.19
CA ARG A 223 -9.32 -22.39 -4.54
C ARG A 223 -8.42 -21.79 -5.63
N SER A 224 -7.14 -22.10 -5.56
CA SER A 224 -6.14 -21.70 -6.55
C SER A 224 -5.38 -22.94 -7.00
N ALA A 225 -5.12 -23.04 -8.28
CA ALA A 225 -4.31 -24.08 -8.92
C ALA A 225 -3.28 -23.45 -9.86
#